data_6d6040c5c39699ee175401d23af44b21
#
_entry.id   6d6040c5c39699ee175401d23af44b21
#
_cell.length_a   1.000
_cell.length_b   1.000
_cell.length_c   1.000
_cell.angle_alpha   90.00
_cell.angle_beta   90.00
_cell.angle_gamma   90.00
#
_symmetry.space_group_name_H-M   'P 1'
#
loop_
_entity.id
_entity.type
_entity.pdbx_description
1 polymer ?
#
loop_
_entity_poly.entity_id
_entity_poly.type
_entity_poly.pdbx_seq_one_letter_code
_entity_poly.pdbx_strand_id
1 'polypeptide(L)'
;EEIDSPVFSQTGRYTREEIPRLSLEQDIDMFLIPSVWPETFSYTTSEVISMGYPLAVLPVGAPVERVKRYSRGLVLKNEQPENIVEEMISLWKKLEGHKLPVEKRKILFVGEEISFASRYRVEHFREQLILRGYASRFIQMDQAEKESLEEYEAIVLYRCSKLIEVEMLADRAKAAGIRVYYDIDDLVFDYEKIAGLHFL
;
A
#
# COMPACT_ATOMS: atom_id res chain seq x y z
N GLU A 1 20.34 -21.28 12.44
CA GLU A 1 20.43 -22.56 11.71
C GLU A 1 19.70 -22.42 10.39
N GLU A 2 20.35 -22.80 9.32
CA GLU A 2 19.75 -22.83 7.98
C GLU A 2 18.87 -24.08 7.89
N ILE A 3 17.62 -23.91 7.51
CA ILE A 3 16.70 -25.05 7.34
C ILE A 3 16.90 -25.57 5.92
N ASP A 4 17.52 -26.72 5.78
CA ASP A 4 17.66 -27.42 4.50
C ASP A 4 16.39 -28.22 4.21
N SER A 5 15.52 -27.68 3.36
CA SER A 5 14.27 -28.31 2.97
C SER A 5 13.89 -27.94 1.54
N PRO A 6 13.46 -28.88 0.70
CA PRO A 6 13.04 -28.59 -0.66
C PRO A 6 11.75 -27.75 -0.75
N VAL A 7 11.02 -27.63 0.36
CA VAL A 7 9.76 -26.88 0.46
C VAL A 7 9.89 -25.59 1.26
N PHE A 8 11.11 -25.24 1.67
CA PHE A 8 11.39 -24.04 2.44
C PHE A 8 12.53 -23.26 1.78
N SER A 9 12.35 -21.98 1.61
CA SER A 9 13.39 -21.06 1.17
C SER A 9 13.44 -19.82 2.05
N GLN A 10 14.62 -19.24 2.20
CA GLN A 10 14.85 -18.05 2.99
C GLN A 10 15.44 -16.95 2.11
N THR A 11 14.75 -15.82 1.99
CA THR A 11 15.19 -14.70 1.16
C THR A 11 16.37 -13.92 1.72
N GLY A 12 16.70 -14.09 2.99
CA GLY A 12 17.73 -13.32 3.67
C GLY A 12 17.29 -11.88 3.99
N ARG A 13 18.23 -10.94 3.94
CA ARG A 13 17.93 -9.52 4.21
C ARG A 13 17.30 -8.89 2.98
N TYR A 14 16.27 -8.08 3.21
CA TYR A 14 15.58 -7.30 2.18
C TYR A 14 15.22 -5.91 2.72
N THR A 15 14.96 -4.99 1.83
CA THR A 15 14.41 -3.68 2.16
C THR A 15 12.88 -3.70 1.99
N ARG A 16 12.20 -2.75 2.60
CA ARG A 16 10.75 -2.62 2.51
C ARG A 16 10.26 -2.49 1.06
N GLU A 17 11.00 -1.75 0.27
CA GLU A 17 10.70 -1.46 -1.14
C GLU A 17 10.80 -2.71 -2.04
N GLU A 18 11.55 -3.71 -1.61
CA GLU A 18 11.72 -4.97 -2.34
C GLU A 18 10.59 -5.97 -2.10
N ILE A 19 9.80 -5.82 -1.02
CA ILE A 19 8.75 -6.79 -0.67
C ILE A 19 7.77 -7.05 -1.82
N PRO A 20 7.22 -6.03 -2.54
CA PRO A 20 6.30 -6.29 -3.64
C PRO A 20 6.94 -7.10 -4.77
N ARG A 21 8.19 -6.78 -5.14
CA ARG A 21 8.93 -7.50 -6.17
C ARG A 21 9.20 -8.94 -5.77
N LEU A 22 9.72 -9.15 -4.56
CA LEU A 22 10.00 -10.48 -4.02
C LEU A 22 8.74 -11.36 -3.94
N SER A 23 7.61 -10.76 -3.56
CA SER A 23 6.34 -11.47 -3.49
C SER A 23 5.88 -11.98 -4.87
N LEU A 24 6.10 -11.20 -5.91
CA LEU A 24 5.79 -11.58 -7.28
C LEU A 24 6.78 -12.63 -7.83
N GLU A 25 8.08 -12.42 -7.62
CA GLU A 25 9.13 -13.32 -8.09
C GLU A 25 9.04 -14.72 -7.46
N GLN A 26 8.54 -14.80 -6.23
CA GLN A 26 8.35 -16.06 -5.52
C GLN A 26 6.95 -16.64 -5.63
N ASP A 27 6.09 -16.03 -6.46
CA ASP A 27 4.72 -16.48 -6.71
C ASP A 27 3.91 -16.72 -5.41
N ILE A 28 3.99 -15.75 -4.49
CA ILE A 28 3.35 -15.85 -3.19
C ILE A 28 1.83 -15.77 -3.32
N ASP A 29 1.12 -16.79 -2.83
CA ASP A 29 -0.34 -16.83 -2.79
C ASP A 29 -0.93 -16.14 -1.56
N MET A 30 -0.25 -16.25 -0.42
CA MET A 30 -0.75 -15.80 0.89
C MET A 30 0.39 -15.52 1.87
N PHE A 31 0.16 -14.59 2.76
CA PHE A 31 1.07 -14.29 3.87
C PHE A 31 0.54 -14.82 5.20
N LEU A 32 1.46 -15.28 6.04
CA LEU A 32 1.25 -15.55 7.44
C LEU A 32 2.16 -14.65 8.28
N ILE A 33 1.59 -13.93 9.23
CA ILE A 33 2.36 -13.21 10.26
C ILE A 33 2.15 -13.93 11.60
N PRO A 34 3.07 -14.82 11.97
CA PRO A 34 2.96 -15.64 13.16
C PRO A 34 3.49 -14.94 14.42
N SER A 35 3.18 -13.63 14.58
CA SER A 35 3.64 -12.89 15.75
C SER A 35 2.89 -13.34 16.99
N VAL A 36 3.62 -13.90 17.95
CA VAL A 36 3.12 -14.32 19.27
C VAL A 36 3.15 -13.18 20.31
N TRP A 37 3.69 -12.04 19.95
CA TRP A 37 3.75 -10.85 20.80
C TRP A 37 2.61 -9.89 20.50
N PRO A 38 2.03 -9.25 21.51
CA PRO A 38 0.99 -8.23 21.31
C PRO A 38 1.61 -6.95 20.76
N GLU A 39 1.91 -6.93 19.48
CA GLU A 39 2.40 -5.72 18.80
C GLU A 39 1.40 -4.56 18.97
N THR A 40 1.90 -3.38 19.27
CA THR A 40 1.09 -2.15 19.33
C THR A 40 0.77 -1.61 17.94
N PHE A 41 1.64 -1.91 16.97
CA PHE A 41 1.49 -1.60 15.56
C PHE A 41 2.31 -2.58 14.72
N SER A 42 1.73 -3.15 13.68
CA SER A 42 2.44 -4.04 12.77
C SER A 42 2.59 -3.39 11.40
N TYR A 43 3.80 -2.96 11.08
CA TYR A 43 4.12 -2.43 9.75
C TYR A 43 3.94 -3.49 8.67
N THR A 44 4.42 -4.70 8.92
CA THR A 44 4.30 -5.84 8.00
C THR A 44 2.84 -6.14 7.65
N THR A 45 1.94 -6.11 8.64
CA THR A 45 0.49 -6.24 8.38
C THR A 45 0.00 -5.18 7.41
N SER A 46 0.40 -3.92 7.60
CA SER A 46 0.02 -2.83 6.70
C SER A 46 0.58 -3.01 5.29
N GLU A 47 1.80 -3.46 5.18
CA GLU A 47 2.49 -3.72 3.90
C GLU A 47 1.76 -4.80 3.10
N VAL A 48 1.46 -5.94 3.73
CA VAL A 48 0.73 -7.04 3.08
C VAL A 48 -0.67 -6.61 2.65
N ILE A 49 -1.40 -5.91 3.52
CA ILE A 49 -2.71 -5.34 3.18
C ILE A 49 -2.59 -4.39 1.99
N SER A 50 -1.55 -3.54 1.97
CA SER A 50 -1.31 -2.58 0.89
C SER A 50 -1.05 -3.25 -0.46
N MET A 51 -0.42 -4.39 -0.47
CA MET A 51 -0.20 -5.20 -1.66
C MET A 51 -1.46 -5.98 -2.10
N GLY A 52 -2.47 -6.08 -1.23
CA GLY A 52 -3.71 -6.79 -1.51
C GLY A 52 -3.65 -8.31 -1.40
N TYR A 53 -2.59 -8.86 -0.81
CA TYR A 53 -2.46 -10.31 -0.63
C TYR A 53 -3.37 -10.85 0.47
N PRO A 54 -3.83 -12.10 0.38
CA PRO A 54 -4.42 -12.81 1.50
C PRO A 54 -3.46 -12.84 2.69
N LEU A 55 -3.99 -12.58 3.89
CA LEU A 55 -3.18 -12.44 5.10
C LEU A 55 -3.82 -13.17 6.27
N ALA A 56 -3.07 -14.09 6.87
CA ALA A 56 -3.42 -14.72 8.14
C ALA A 56 -2.55 -14.17 9.28
N VAL A 57 -3.15 -13.94 10.43
CA VAL A 57 -2.47 -13.48 11.65
C VAL A 57 -2.91 -14.30 12.86
N LEU A 58 -2.05 -14.46 13.84
CA LEU A 58 -2.42 -15.03 15.14
C LEU A 58 -3.37 -14.07 15.89
N PRO A 59 -4.20 -14.55 16.82
CA PRO A 59 -5.21 -13.74 17.52
C PRO A 59 -4.62 -12.85 18.62
N VAL A 60 -3.53 -12.14 18.31
CA VAL A 60 -2.74 -11.34 19.26
C VAL A 60 -2.42 -9.95 18.71
N GLY A 61 -2.64 -8.92 19.52
CA GLY A 61 -2.18 -7.55 19.29
C GLY A 61 -2.89 -6.78 18.17
N ALA A 62 -2.26 -5.70 17.74
CA ALA A 62 -2.80 -4.76 16.75
C ALA A 62 -3.08 -5.35 15.35
N PRO A 63 -2.38 -6.38 14.86
CA PRO A 63 -2.70 -7.02 13.59
C PRO A 63 -4.16 -7.49 13.49
N VAL A 64 -4.71 -7.98 14.60
CA VAL A 64 -6.07 -8.53 14.68
C VAL A 64 -7.14 -7.53 14.23
N GLU A 65 -7.09 -6.30 14.75
CA GLU A 65 -8.10 -5.27 14.46
C GLU A 65 -8.09 -4.84 12.99
N ARG A 66 -6.93 -4.85 12.36
CA ARG A 66 -6.77 -4.51 10.94
C ARG A 66 -7.25 -5.65 10.05
N VAL A 67 -6.84 -6.86 10.37
CA VAL A 67 -7.15 -8.05 9.59
C VAL A 67 -8.63 -8.38 9.65
N LYS A 68 -9.31 -8.15 10.78
CA LYS A 68 -10.79 -8.26 10.88
C LYS A 68 -11.54 -7.39 9.88
N ARG A 69 -10.99 -6.24 9.52
CA ARG A 69 -11.60 -5.28 8.56
C ARG A 69 -11.14 -5.50 7.12
N TYR A 70 -10.21 -6.41 6.91
CA TYR A 70 -9.64 -6.69 5.60
C TYR A 70 -10.37 -7.87 4.95
N SER A 71 -10.97 -7.67 3.78
CA SER A 71 -11.78 -8.67 3.09
C SER A 71 -11.03 -9.97 2.72
N ARG A 72 -9.70 -9.90 2.65
CA ARG A 72 -8.80 -11.03 2.38
C ARG A 72 -8.00 -11.45 3.62
N GLY A 73 -8.47 -11.04 4.79
CA GLY A 73 -7.85 -11.29 6.08
C GLY A 73 -8.44 -12.49 6.82
N LEU A 74 -7.59 -13.15 7.59
CA LEU A 74 -7.95 -14.24 8.49
C LEU A 74 -7.29 -14.01 9.84
N VAL A 75 -8.08 -13.91 10.89
CA VAL A 75 -7.59 -14.04 12.26
C VAL A 75 -7.73 -15.50 12.66
N LEU A 76 -6.61 -16.16 12.87
CA LEU A 76 -6.53 -17.57 13.25
C LEU A 76 -7.15 -17.80 14.63
N LYS A 77 -7.66 -18.98 14.90
CA LYS A 77 -8.31 -19.30 16.17
C LYS A 77 -7.29 -19.55 17.28
N ASN A 78 -6.15 -20.13 16.93
CA ASN A 78 -5.07 -20.46 17.85
C ASN A 78 -3.74 -20.60 17.10
N GLU A 79 -2.69 -20.95 17.82
CA GLU A 79 -1.31 -21.09 17.33
C GLU A 79 -0.91 -22.54 17.01
N GLN A 80 -1.87 -23.48 16.97
CA GLN A 80 -1.56 -24.87 16.64
C GLN A 80 -1.30 -25.01 15.14
N PRO A 81 -0.12 -25.55 14.72
CA PRO A 81 0.27 -25.58 13.32
C PRO A 81 -0.75 -26.23 12.39
N GLU A 82 -1.36 -27.33 12.83
CA GLU A 82 -2.36 -28.07 12.05
C GLU A 82 -3.59 -27.19 11.74
N ASN A 83 -4.07 -26.47 12.75
CA ASN A 83 -5.20 -25.56 12.61
C ASN A 83 -4.86 -24.36 11.74
N ILE A 84 -3.64 -23.81 11.86
CA ILE A 84 -3.15 -22.71 11.02
C ILE A 84 -3.24 -23.11 9.54
N VAL A 85 -2.70 -24.27 9.19
CA VAL A 85 -2.68 -24.75 7.80
C VAL A 85 -4.10 -24.97 7.28
N GLU A 86 -4.97 -25.63 8.04
CA GLU A 86 -6.36 -25.89 7.65
C GLU A 86 -7.15 -24.58 7.43
N GLU A 87 -7.02 -23.62 8.34
CA GLU A 87 -7.71 -22.34 8.24
C GLU A 87 -7.19 -21.50 7.06
N MET A 88 -5.87 -21.51 6.82
CA MET A 88 -5.27 -20.82 5.68
C MET A 88 -5.73 -21.43 4.35
N ILE A 89 -5.74 -22.77 4.22
CA ILE A 89 -6.26 -23.47 3.05
C ILE A 89 -7.74 -23.13 2.82
N SER A 90 -8.53 -23.07 3.89
CA SER A 90 -9.94 -22.69 3.80
C SER A 90 -10.13 -21.27 3.29
N LEU A 91 -9.32 -20.32 3.77
CA LEU A 91 -9.33 -18.95 3.25
C LEU A 91 -8.92 -18.92 1.77
N TRP A 92 -7.85 -19.61 1.41
CA TRP A 92 -7.34 -19.65 0.05
C TRP A 92 -8.41 -20.18 -0.91
N LYS A 93 -9.04 -21.30 -0.60
CA LYS A 93 -10.15 -21.87 -1.39
C LYS A 93 -11.35 -20.91 -1.52
N LYS A 94 -11.68 -20.19 -0.45
CA LYS A 94 -12.74 -19.17 -0.49
C LYS A 94 -12.39 -18.01 -1.41
N LEU A 95 -11.11 -17.70 -1.54
CA LEU A 95 -10.59 -16.62 -2.37
C LEU A 95 -10.19 -17.12 -3.77
N GLU A 96 -10.18 -18.44 -4.00
CA GLU A 96 -9.91 -19.06 -5.31
C GLU A 96 -10.94 -18.56 -6.32
N GLY A 97 -10.49 -17.94 -7.40
CA GLY A 97 -11.35 -17.22 -8.36
C GLY A 97 -11.45 -15.72 -8.07
N HIS A 98 -11.06 -15.26 -6.90
CA HIS A 98 -10.76 -13.87 -6.62
C HIS A 98 -9.25 -13.61 -6.74
N LYS A 99 -8.61 -14.12 -7.80
CA LYS A 99 -7.32 -13.55 -8.21
C LYS A 99 -7.53 -12.05 -8.17
N LEU A 100 -6.56 -11.33 -7.59
CA LEU A 100 -6.62 -9.87 -7.61
C LEU A 100 -7.10 -9.47 -8.99
N PRO A 101 -8.25 -8.76 -9.15
CA PRO A 101 -8.68 -8.36 -10.47
C PRO A 101 -7.51 -7.63 -11.08
N VAL A 102 -6.98 -8.13 -12.19
CA VAL A 102 -5.85 -7.51 -12.92
C VAL A 102 -6.24 -6.11 -13.39
N GLU A 103 -7.53 -5.82 -13.40
CA GLU A 103 -8.13 -4.52 -13.68
C GLU A 103 -8.45 -3.70 -12.43
N LYS A 104 -7.63 -3.77 -11.39
CA LYS A 104 -7.88 -2.86 -10.29
C LYS A 104 -7.54 -1.44 -10.69
N ARG A 105 -8.53 -0.60 -10.53
CA ARG A 105 -8.43 0.85 -10.50
C ARG A 105 -7.23 1.22 -9.64
N LYS A 106 -6.16 1.64 -10.28
CA LYS A 106 -4.95 2.08 -9.61
C LYS A 106 -5.01 3.58 -9.42
N ILE A 107 -4.58 4.05 -8.26
CA ILE A 107 -4.49 5.47 -7.95
C ILE A 107 -3.03 5.80 -7.66
N LEU A 108 -2.50 6.78 -8.38
CA LEU A 108 -1.16 7.29 -8.19
C LEU A 108 -1.20 8.51 -7.29
N PHE A 109 -0.43 8.50 -6.21
CA PHE A 109 -0.11 9.67 -5.43
C PHE A 109 1.27 10.17 -5.83
N VAL A 110 1.39 11.47 -6.07
CA VAL A 110 2.65 12.12 -6.41
C VAL A 110 2.86 13.29 -5.47
N GLY A 111 4.04 13.39 -4.86
CA GLY A 111 4.40 14.47 -3.95
C GLY A 111 5.85 14.90 -4.15
N GLU A 112 6.19 16.12 -3.70
CA GLU A 112 7.57 16.62 -3.79
C GLU A 112 8.50 15.85 -2.85
N GLU A 113 8.03 15.53 -1.65
CA GLU A 113 8.80 14.75 -0.68
C GLU A 113 7.94 13.79 0.13
N ILE A 114 8.57 12.75 0.64
CA ILE A 114 7.97 11.86 1.63
C ILE A 114 8.30 12.42 3.02
N SER A 115 7.30 13.03 3.66
CA SER A 115 7.44 13.68 4.95
C SER A 115 6.54 13.07 6.02
N PHE A 116 6.67 13.53 7.25
CA PHE A 116 5.75 13.15 8.32
C PHE A 116 4.28 13.46 7.98
N ALA A 117 4.02 14.55 7.29
CA ALA A 117 2.68 14.95 6.88
C ALA A 117 2.09 13.99 5.83
N SER A 118 2.92 13.42 4.93
CA SER A 118 2.46 12.46 3.93
C SER A 118 1.87 11.18 4.54
N ARG A 119 2.28 10.82 5.78
CA ARG A 119 1.68 9.70 6.49
C ARG A 119 0.18 9.90 6.72
N TYR A 120 -0.24 11.09 7.10
CA TYR A 120 -1.64 11.40 7.40
C TYR A 120 -2.47 11.65 6.15
N ARG A 121 -1.89 12.34 5.16
CA ARG A 121 -2.59 12.77 3.95
C ARG A 121 -2.53 11.76 2.82
N VAL A 122 -1.47 10.98 2.73
CA VAL A 122 -1.28 10.01 1.65
C VAL A 122 -1.43 8.58 2.16
N GLU A 123 -0.61 8.16 3.15
CA GLU A 123 -0.59 6.76 3.56
C GLU A 123 -1.90 6.29 4.18
N HIS A 124 -2.55 7.08 5.03
CA HIS A 124 -3.86 6.71 5.59
C HIS A 124 -4.93 6.61 4.49
N PHE A 125 -4.91 7.48 3.48
CA PHE A 125 -5.82 7.37 2.34
C PHE A 125 -5.54 6.11 1.52
N ARG A 126 -4.27 5.80 1.26
CA ARG A 126 -3.86 4.58 0.58
C ARG A 126 -4.34 3.34 1.32
N GLU A 127 -4.16 3.28 2.64
CA GLU A 127 -4.69 2.20 3.49
C GLU A 127 -6.22 2.04 3.30
N GLN A 128 -6.96 3.14 3.29
CA GLN A 128 -8.42 3.10 3.09
C GLN A 128 -8.82 2.69 1.66
N LEU A 129 -8.08 3.12 0.66
CA LEU A 129 -8.31 2.71 -0.73
C LEU A 129 -8.09 1.22 -0.91
N ILE A 130 -7.04 0.68 -0.32
CA ILE A 130 -6.70 -0.73 -0.38
C ILE A 130 -7.80 -1.58 0.28
N LEU A 131 -8.31 -1.15 1.44
CA LEU A 131 -9.44 -1.80 2.09
C LEU A 131 -10.70 -1.85 1.20
N ARG A 132 -10.81 -0.92 0.25
CA ARG A 132 -11.89 -0.84 -0.75
C ARG A 132 -11.55 -1.51 -2.09
N GLY A 133 -10.41 -2.19 -2.14
CA GLY A 133 -10.01 -2.94 -3.33
C GLY A 133 -9.30 -2.12 -4.41
N TYR A 134 -8.88 -0.89 -4.13
CA TYR A 134 -8.03 -0.12 -5.03
C TYR A 134 -6.57 -0.48 -4.81
N ALA A 135 -5.80 -0.55 -5.88
CA ALA A 135 -4.35 -0.50 -5.79
C ALA A 135 -3.91 0.97 -5.70
N SER A 136 -2.84 1.25 -4.98
CA SER A 136 -2.31 2.61 -4.91
C SER A 136 -0.79 2.62 -4.79
N ARG A 137 -0.16 3.61 -5.39
CA ARG A 137 1.29 3.84 -5.32
C ARG A 137 1.54 5.28 -4.93
N PHE A 138 2.60 5.53 -4.17
CA PHE A 138 3.09 6.86 -3.87
C PHE A 138 4.52 6.99 -4.40
N ILE A 139 4.74 8.00 -5.22
CA ILE A 139 6.05 8.31 -5.80
C ILE A 139 6.41 9.79 -5.58
N GLN A 140 7.68 10.09 -5.66
CA GLN A 140 8.15 11.47 -5.69
C GLN A 140 8.04 12.05 -7.11
N MET A 141 7.98 13.38 -7.22
CA MET A 141 7.77 14.08 -8.48
C MET A 141 8.86 13.78 -9.52
N ASP A 142 10.10 13.61 -9.10
CA ASP A 142 11.23 13.26 -9.97
C ASP A 142 11.09 11.87 -10.64
N GLN A 143 10.28 10.99 -10.07
CA GLN A 143 9.97 9.67 -10.62
C GLN A 143 8.79 9.72 -11.62
N ALA A 144 7.95 10.75 -11.54
CA ALA A 144 6.69 10.83 -12.26
C ALA A 144 6.86 10.92 -13.79
N GLU A 145 7.98 11.47 -14.27
CA GLU A 145 8.28 11.55 -15.71
C GLU A 145 8.37 10.17 -16.36
N LYS A 146 8.97 9.21 -15.66
CA LYS A 146 9.21 7.85 -16.14
C LYS A 146 8.06 6.89 -15.85
N GLU A 147 7.07 7.34 -15.08
CA GLU A 147 5.93 6.49 -14.71
C GLU A 147 4.97 6.30 -15.87
N SER A 148 4.61 5.04 -16.15
CA SER A 148 3.55 4.72 -17.09
C SER A 148 2.20 5.06 -16.47
N LEU A 149 1.43 5.93 -17.10
CA LEU A 149 0.14 6.39 -16.58
C LEU A 149 -1.03 5.48 -16.96
N GLU A 150 -0.88 4.62 -17.96
CA GLU A 150 -1.96 3.81 -18.54
C GLU A 150 -2.68 2.90 -17.55
N GLU A 151 -2.00 2.57 -16.45
CA GLU A 151 -2.54 1.68 -15.41
C GLU A 151 -3.37 2.41 -14.34
N TYR A 152 -3.41 3.76 -14.38
CA TYR A 152 -4.04 4.56 -13.34
C TYR A 152 -5.39 5.13 -13.77
N GLU A 153 -6.35 5.11 -12.86
CA GLU A 153 -7.65 5.74 -13.01
C GLU A 153 -7.63 7.21 -12.54
N ALA A 154 -6.77 7.49 -11.60
CA ALA A 154 -6.63 8.82 -11.02
C ALA A 154 -5.20 9.08 -10.54
N ILE A 155 -4.82 10.34 -10.56
CA ILE A 155 -3.60 10.87 -9.94
C ILE A 155 -3.98 11.87 -8.87
N VAL A 156 -3.36 11.79 -7.71
CA VAL A 156 -3.48 12.75 -6.61
C VAL A 156 -2.14 13.44 -6.44
N LEU A 157 -2.10 14.73 -6.77
CA LEU A 157 -0.96 15.61 -6.57
C LEU A 157 -1.00 16.14 -5.13
N TYR A 158 -0.12 15.63 -4.28
CA TYR A 158 -0.05 15.99 -2.87
C TYR A 158 1.04 17.03 -2.63
N ARG A 159 0.66 18.22 -2.14
CA ARG A 159 1.57 19.33 -1.83
C ARG A 159 2.57 19.64 -2.95
N CYS A 160 2.18 19.47 -4.19
CA CYS A 160 3.04 19.80 -5.32
C CYS A 160 3.00 21.30 -5.58
N SER A 161 4.16 21.95 -5.66
CA SER A 161 4.29 23.32 -6.09
C SER A 161 3.89 23.46 -7.55
N LYS A 162 3.52 24.68 -7.97
CA LYS A 162 3.23 24.96 -9.38
C LYS A 162 4.52 25.01 -10.20
N LEU A 163 5.06 23.83 -10.51
CA LEU A 163 6.23 23.65 -11.37
C LEU A 163 5.81 23.11 -12.73
N ILE A 164 6.66 23.31 -13.73
CA ILE A 164 6.40 22.85 -15.10
C ILE A 164 6.21 21.33 -15.16
N GLU A 165 6.92 20.57 -14.34
CA GLU A 165 6.84 19.13 -14.26
C GLU A 165 5.44 18.68 -13.78
N VAL A 166 4.84 19.40 -12.85
CA VAL A 166 3.48 19.15 -12.35
C VAL A 166 2.44 19.43 -13.43
N GLU A 167 2.59 20.55 -14.18
CA GLU A 167 1.73 20.88 -15.30
C GLU A 167 1.83 19.83 -16.41
N MET A 168 3.05 19.42 -16.78
CA MET A 168 3.29 18.36 -17.77
C MET A 168 2.67 17.01 -17.35
N LEU A 169 2.80 16.62 -16.08
CA LEU A 169 2.19 15.41 -15.57
C LEU A 169 0.66 15.49 -15.64
N ALA A 170 0.09 16.61 -15.22
CA ALA A 170 -1.35 16.82 -15.26
C ALA A 170 -1.90 16.80 -16.70
N ASP A 171 -1.18 17.38 -17.65
CA ASP A 171 -1.57 17.38 -19.06
C ASP A 171 -1.46 15.99 -19.69
N ARG A 172 -0.40 15.24 -19.38
CA ARG A 172 -0.27 13.81 -19.77
C ARG A 172 -1.43 12.99 -19.24
N ALA A 173 -1.76 13.16 -17.97
CA ALA A 173 -2.85 12.43 -17.33
C ALA A 173 -4.20 12.77 -17.98
N LYS A 174 -4.48 14.04 -18.21
CA LYS A 174 -5.71 14.48 -18.89
C LYS A 174 -5.81 13.95 -20.32
N ALA A 175 -4.70 13.99 -21.06
CA ALA A 175 -4.65 13.44 -22.42
C ALA A 175 -4.93 11.92 -22.45
N ALA A 176 -4.55 11.20 -21.39
CA ALA A 176 -4.84 9.76 -21.20
C ALA A 176 -6.23 9.50 -20.59
N GLY A 177 -7.05 10.53 -20.35
CA GLY A 177 -8.37 10.39 -19.75
C GLY A 177 -8.35 10.09 -18.24
N ILE A 178 -7.21 10.33 -17.58
CA ILE A 178 -7.00 10.06 -16.16
C ILE A 178 -7.43 11.28 -15.35
N ARG A 179 -8.16 11.06 -14.27
CA ARG A 179 -8.60 12.13 -13.37
C ARG A 179 -7.43 12.65 -12.54
N VAL A 180 -7.28 13.95 -12.46
CA VAL A 180 -6.25 14.59 -11.65
C VAL A 180 -6.90 15.32 -10.49
N TYR A 181 -6.47 15.01 -9.28
CA TYR A 181 -6.85 15.67 -8.04
C TYR A 181 -5.65 16.39 -7.44
N TYR A 182 -5.91 17.50 -6.80
CA TYR A 182 -4.89 18.25 -6.08
C TYR A 182 -5.23 18.25 -4.59
N ASP A 183 -4.33 17.76 -3.76
CA ASP A 183 -4.48 17.72 -2.31
C ASP A 183 -3.47 18.66 -1.64
N ILE A 184 -4.00 19.66 -0.95
CA ILE A 184 -3.24 20.67 -0.23
C ILE A 184 -3.90 20.93 1.12
N ASP A 185 -3.12 20.91 2.17
CA ASP A 185 -3.57 21.12 3.54
C ASP A 185 -3.12 22.46 4.14
N ASP A 186 -2.27 23.19 3.42
CA ASP A 186 -1.81 24.52 3.78
C ASP A 186 -2.39 25.60 2.85
N LEU A 187 -2.50 26.83 3.34
CA LEU A 187 -3.04 27.97 2.60
C LEU A 187 -2.03 28.57 1.60
N VAL A 188 -1.21 27.74 0.97
CA VAL A 188 -0.11 28.19 0.07
C VAL A 188 -0.58 28.63 -1.32
N PHE A 189 -1.85 28.44 -1.63
CA PHE A 189 -2.44 28.82 -2.92
C PHE A 189 -3.01 30.24 -2.96
N ASP A 190 -3.14 30.91 -1.82
CA ASP A 190 -3.70 32.26 -1.70
C ASP A 190 -2.57 33.26 -1.37
N TYR A 191 -1.96 33.78 -2.42
CA TYR A 191 -0.81 34.69 -2.30
C TYR A 191 -1.13 35.94 -1.49
N GLU A 192 -2.34 36.51 -1.61
CA GLU A 192 -2.73 37.70 -0.86
C GLU A 192 -2.78 37.48 0.65
N LYS A 193 -3.21 36.29 1.06
CA LYS A 193 -3.24 35.92 2.48
C LYS A 193 -1.88 35.53 3.03
N ILE A 194 -1.00 34.98 2.18
CA ILE A 194 0.34 34.51 2.60
C ILE A 194 1.34 35.69 2.63
N ALA A 195 1.21 36.64 1.74
CA ALA A 195 2.14 37.77 1.63
C ALA A 195 2.26 38.62 2.92
N GLY A 196 1.27 38.52 3.82
CA GLY A 196 1.31 39.14 5.14
C GLY A 196 1.86 38.27 6.27
N LEU A 197 2.16 36.99 6.01
CA LEU A 197 2.73 36.09 6.99
C LEU A 197 4.26 36.20 6.94
N HIS A 198 4.84 36.89 7.92
CA HIS A 198 6.28 36.84 8.15
C HIS A 198 6.60 35.44 8.70
N PHE A 199 7.17 34.59 7.87
CA PHE A 199 7.80 33.35 8.34
C PHE A 199 9.05 33.76 9.13
N LEU A 200 8.98 33.60 10.46
CA LEU A 200 10.11 33.72 11.38
C LEU A 200 10.99 32.49 11.29
#